data_bac14cda3c53729815ae8c721a3faea7
#
_entry.id   bac14cda3c53729815ae8c721a3faea7
#
_cell.length_a   1.000
_cell.length_b   1.000
_cell.length_c   1.000
_cell.angle_alpha   90.00
_cell.angle_beta   90.00
_cell.angle_gamma   90.00
#
_symmetry.space_group_name_H-M   'P 1'
#
loop_
_entity.id
_entity.type
_entity.pdbx_description
1 polymer ?
#
loop_
_entity_poly.entity_id
_entity_poly.type
_entity_poly.pdbx_seq_one_letter_code
_entity_poly.pdbx_strand_id
1 'polypeptide(L)'
;MRSVDPTGDVVHAGTFFGDFLPPLARSRTDGALVWAFEPGDENHRASQVTMLLNGLENVILTHAALGAQAGTAVLATSDPAGVPRGGASRIIRNTSLIVPGRVDEDVKVLTCDEVIGDDRRVVLIQLDVEGYEQMALEGAMSTIRRCRPLILVETLPDEKWLADNLTPLGYRITGRVHANKVLRCEGVAAST
;
A
#
# COMPACT_ATOMS: atom_id res chain seq x y z
N MET A 1 19.56 5.76 10.66
CA MET A 1 18.27 5.81 9.95
C MET A 1 17.33 6.65 10.79
N ARG A 2 16.81 7.80 10.32
CA ARG A 2 15.81 8.55 11.11
C ARG A 2 14.55 7.69 11.17
N SER A 3 14.06 7.39 12.37
CA SER A 3 12.82 6.65 12.58
C SER A 3 11.63 7.42 12.00
N VAL A 4 10.63 6.71 11.52
CA VAL A 4 9.35 7.30 11.14
C VAL A 4 8.66 7.76 12.42
N ASP A 5 8.06 8.96 12.41
CA ASP A 5 7.34 9.52 13.55
C ASP A 5 6.26 8.54 14.05
N PRO A 6 6.29 8.11 15.32
CA PRO A 6 5.35 7.11 15.81
C PRO A 6 3.91 7.63 16.00
N THR A 7 3.72 8.96 16.03
CA THR A 7 2.40 9.58 16.28
C THR A 7 1.57 9.78 15.01
N GLY A 8 2.11 9.49 13.83
CA GLY A 8 1.39 9.56 12.57
C GLY A 8 0.98 8.19 12.05
N ASP A 9 -0.02 8.20 11.19
CA ASP A 9 -0.59 6.99 10.58
C ASP A 9 0.35 6.37 9.54
N VAL A 10 0.17 5.07 9.35
CA VAL A 10 0.82 4.29 8.30
C VAL A 10 -0.22 3.75 7.35
N VAL A 11 0.03 3.85 6.05
CA VAL A 11 -0.69 3.14 5.00
C VAL A 11 0.15 1.95 4.55
N HIS A 12 -0.45 0.76 4.54
CA HIS A 12 0.19 -0.46 4.09
C HIS A 12 -0.74 -1.23 3.15
N ALA A 13 -0.38 -1.33 1.89
CA ALA A 13 -1.13 -2.09 0.89
C ALA A 13 -0.32 -3.30 0.39
N GLY A 14 -1.03 -4.43 0.22
CA GLY A 14 -0.44 -5.74 -0.02
C GLY A 14 -0.03 -6.40 1.30
N THR A 15 -1.01 -6.63 2.19
CA THR A 15 -0.71 -7.18 3.53
C THR A 15 -0.39 -8.67 3.51
N PHE A 16 -0.75 -9.38 2.43
CA PHE A 16 -0.60 -10.83 2.32
C PHE A 16 -1.26 -11.53 3.52
N PHE A 17 -0.52 -12.30 4.34
CA PHE A 17 -1.06 -12.87 5.57
C PHE A 17 -0.88 -11.95 6.81
N GLY A 18 -0.45 -10.72 6.62
CA GLY A 18 -0.34 -9.72 7.68
C GLY A 18 0.96 -9.75 8.48
N ASP A 19 2.05 -10.29 7.95
CA ASP A 19 3.35 -10.42 8.63
C ASP A 19 3.95 -9.05 9.05
N PHE A 20 3.71 -8.00 8.26
CA PHE A 20 4.13 -6.63 8.60
C PHE A 20 3.18 -5.90 9.57
N LEU A 21 1.95 -6.38 9.76
CA LEU A 21 0.98 -5.69 10.63
C LEU A 21 1.44 -5.57 12.10
N PRO A 22 1.96 -6.65 12.76
CA PRO A 22 2.40 -6.53 14.14
C PRO A 22 3.52 -5.51 14.38
N PRO A 23 4.63 -5.49 13.62
CA PRO A 23 5.67 -4.48 13.82
C PRO A 23 5.20 -3.07 13.46
N LEU A 24 4.36 -2.88 12.44
CA LEU A 24 3.78 -1.59 12.10
C LEU A 24 2.88 -1.07 13.23
N ALA A 25 1.94 -1.89 13.70
CA ALA A 25 1.00 -1.53 14.76
C ALA A 25 1.72 -1.16 16.07
N ARG A 26 2.69 -1.99 16.49
CA ARG A 26 3.47 -1.75 17.71
C ARG A 26 4.40 -0.54 17.64
N SER A 27 4.70 -0.06 16.42
CA SER A 27 5.51 1.14 16.22
C SER A 27 4.69 2.44 16.31
N ARG A 28 3.38 2.36 16.48
CA ARG A 28 2.47 3.51 16.57
C ARG A 28 2.14 3.84 18.01
N THR A 29 1.95 5.13 18.30
CA THR A 29 1.56 5.68 19.61
C THR A 29 0.48 6.74 19.44
N ASP A 30 -0.12 7.20 20.54
CA ASP A 30 -1.01 8.37 20.59
C ASP A 30 -2.21 8.31 19.62
N GLY A 31 -2.82 7.14 19.47
CA GLY A 31 -3.99 6.95 18.61
C GLY A 31 -3.68 6.92 17.11
N ALA A 32 -2.41 6.82 16.72
CA ALA A 32 -2.03 6.62 15.35
C ALA A 32 -2.40 5.20 14.87
N LEU A 33 -2.84 5.10 13.62
CA LEU A 33 -3.41 3.90 13.02
C LEU A 33 -2.51 3.32 11.93
N VAL A 34 -2.70 2.04 11.67
CA VAL A 34 -2.24 1.36 10.45
C VAL A 34 -3.45 1.10 9.56
N TRP A 35 -3.51 1.77 8.41
CA TRP A 35 -4.50 1.56 7.37
C TRP A 35 -3.98 0.49 6.42
N ALA A 36 -4.51 -0.71 6.55
CA ALA A 36 -4.06 -1.90 5.84
C ALA A 36 -5.04 -2.30 4.74
N PHE A 37 -4.53 -2.71 3.58
CA PHE A 37 -5.34 -3.07 2.42
C PHE A 37 -4.86 -4.39 1.85
N GLU A 38 -5.81 -5.32 1.65
CA GLU A 38 -5.57 -6.62 1.02
C GLU A 38 -6.78 -6.98 0.16
N PRO A 39 -6.63 -7.08 -1.17
CA PRO A 39 -7.74 -7.37 -2.06
C PRO A 39 -8.12 -8.86 -2.10
N GLY A 40 -7.17 -9.78 -1.92
CA GLY A 40 -7.41 -11.22 -2.06
C GLY A 40 -8.15 -11.82 -0.86
N ASP A 41 -9.20 -12.58 -1.11
CA ASP A 41 -10.07 -13.18 -0.09
C ASP A 41 -9.30 -14.00 0.94
N GLU A 42 -8.43 -14.90 0.49
CA GLU A 42 -7.67 -15.80 1.36
C GLU A 42 -6.64 -15.02 2.19
N ASN A 43 -5.90 -14.13 1.55
CA ASN A 43 -4.90 -13.29 2.20
C ASN A 43 -5.53 -12.34 3.23
N HIS A 44 -6.68 -11.74 2.89
CA HIS A 44 -7.42 -10.86 3.80
C HIS A 44 -7.86 -11.63 5.06
N ARG A 45 -8.41 -12.85 4.92
CA ARG A 45 -8.76 -13.70 6.07
C ARG A 45 -7.54 -14.08 6.91
N ALA A 46 -6.42 -14.40 6.25
CA ALA A 46 -5.18 -14.70 6.95
C ALA A 46 -4.66 -13.49 7.75
N SER A 47 -4.74 -12.28 7.17
CA SER A 47 -4.41 -11.03 7.87
C SER A 47 -5.32 -10.77 9.08
N GLN A 48 -6.63 -11.08 8.98
CA GLN A 48 -7.55 -11.00 10.13
C GLN A 48 -7.13 -11.94 11.26
N VAL A 49 -6.72 -13.17 10.93
CA VAL A 49 -6.21 -14.13 11.92
C VAL A 49 -4.92 -13.59 12.58
N THR A 50 -4.01 -13.04 11.78
CA THR A 50 -2.78 -12.42 12.29
C THR A 50 -3.09 -11.27 13.26
N MET A 51 -4.04 -10.40 12.92
CA MET A 51 -4.49 -9.32 13.80
C MET A 51 -5.05 -9.86 15.12
N LEU A 52 -5.92 -10.86 15.06
CA LEU A 52 -6.52 -11.48 16.24
C LEU A 52 -5.48 -12.11 17.16
N LEU A 53 -4.57 -12.91 16.61
CA LEU A 53 -3.52 -13.60 17.37
C LEU A 53 -2.53 -12.64 18.03
N ASN A 54 -2.38 -11.43 17.49
CA ASN A 54 -1.44 -10.42 17.98
C ASN A 54 -2.13 -9.30 18.80
N GLY A 55 -3.46 -9.31 18.92
CA GLY A 55 -4.23 -8.29 19.65
C GLY A 55 -4.05 -6.88 19.05
N LEU A 56 -4.08 -6.76 17.71
CA LEU A 56 -3.83 -5.49 17.02
C LEU A 56 -5.12 -4.66 16.95
N GLU A 57 -5.29 -3.72 17.87
CA GLU A 57 -6.48 -2.86 17.96
C GLU A 57 -6.37 -1.57 17.13
N ASN A 58 -5.16 -1.17 16.77
CA ASN A 58 -4.88 0.05 16.00
C ASN A 58 -4.61 -0.22 14.51
N VAL A 59 -5.10 -1.34 13.98
CA VAL A 59 -5.05 -1.68 12.55
C VAL A 59 -6.46 -1.66 11.99
N ILE A 60 -6.68 -0.91 10.92
CA ILE A 60 -7.90 -0.93 10.12
C ILE A 60 -7.61 -1.70 8.84
N LEU A 61 -8.02 -2.97 8.80
CA LEU A 61 -7.83 -3.82 7.63
C LEU A 61 -9.04 -3.71 6.70
N THR A 62 -8.79 -3.29 5.47
CA THR A 62 -9.80 -3.10 4.43
C THR A 62 -9.64 -4.16 3.34
N HIS A 63 -10.74 -4.86 3.03
CA HIS A 63 -10.81 -5.84 1.95
C HIS A 63 -10.99 -5.13 0.60
N ALA A 64 -9.90 -4.57 0.08
CA ALA A 64 -9.85 -3.85 -1.19
C ALA A 64 -8.39 -3.66 -1.64
N ALA A 65 -8.21 -3.41 -2.92
CA ALA A 65 -6.97 -2.85 -3.46
C ALA A 65 -6.97 -1.32 -3.34
N LEU A 66 -5.78 -0.72 -3.29
CA LEU A 66 -5.62 0.72 -3.52
C LEU A 66 -5.37 0.99 -5.01
N GLY A 67 -6.05 1.99 -5.56
CA GLY A 67 -5.88 2.39 -6.95
C GLY A 67 -6.16 3.87 -7.18
N ALA A 68 -6.04 4.33 -8.43
CA ALA A 68 -6.19 5.74 -8.82
C ALA A 68 -7.64 6.23 -8.72
N GLN A 69 -8.61 5.33 -8.84
CA GLN A 69 -10.04 5.62 -8.80
C GLN A 69 -10.77 4.45 -8.13
N ALA A 70 -11.84 4.75 -7.40
CA ALA A 70 -12.73 3.72 -6.85
C ALA A 70 -13.43 2.94 -7.96
N GLY A 71 -13.63 1.63 -7.74
CA GLY A 71 -14.27 0.75 -8.69
C GLY A 71 -14.04 -0.73 -8.39
N THR A 72 -13.92 -1.53 -9.43
CA THR A 72 -13.61 -2.96 -9.37
C THR A 72 -12.46 -3.29 -10.30
N ALA A 73 -11.71 -4.33 -9.95
CA ALA A 73 -10.62 -4.85 -10.77
C ALA A 73 -10.61 -6.39 -10.67
N VAL A 74 -9.85 -7.02 -11.54
CA VAL A 74 -9.62 -8.48 -11.51
C VAL A 74 -8.26 -8.74 -10.90
N LEU A 75 -8.21 -9.53 -9.83
CA LEU A 75 -6.99 -10.00 -9.17
C LEU A 75 -6.67 -11.42 -9.65
N ALA A 76 -5.51 -11.60 -10.27
CA ALA A 76 -5.01 -12.93 -10.61
C ALA A 76 -4.38 -13.58 -9.37
N THR A 77 -5.03 -14.59 -8.83
CA THR A 77 -4.58 -15.32 -7.63
C THR A 77 -3.81 -16.60 -7.97
N SER A 78 -3.81 -17.02 -9.24
CA SER A 78 -3.01 -18.13 -9.73
C SER A 78 -2.20 -17.77 -10.98
N ASP A 79 -1.27 -18.63 -11.36
CA ASP A 79 -0.62 -18.56 -12.65
C ASP A 79 -1.49 -19.23 -13.76
N PRO A 80 -1.06 -19.23 -15.04
CA PRO A 80 -1.79 -19.89 -16.13
C PRO A 80 -1.92 -21.42 -15.97
N ALA A 81 -1.10 -22.05 -15.14
CA ALA A 81 -1.18 -23.47 -14.83
C ALA A 81 -2.10 -23.77 -13.63
N GLY A 82 -2.72 -22.73 -13.02
CA GLY A 82 -3.60 -22.85 -11.87
C GLY A 82 -2.86 -22.93 -10.53
N VAL A 83 -1.54 -22.69 -10.51
CA VAL A 83 -0.76 -22.72 -9.27
C VAL A 83 -1.00 -21.41 -8.50
N PRO A 84 -1.41 -21.48 -7.21
CA PRO A 84 -1.65 -20.28 -6.40
C PRO A 84 -0.42 -19.35 -6.31
N ARG A 85 -0.62 -18.05 -6.45
CA ARG A 85 0.44 -17.04 -6.37
C ARG A 85 0.73 -16.57 -4.95
N GLY A 86 -0.21 -16.76 -4.03
CA GLY A 86 -0.09 -16.27 -2.66
C GLY A 86 0.16 -14.75 -2.64
N GLY A 87 1.29 -14.33 -2.03
CA GLY A 87 1.68 -12.93 -1.96
C GLY A 87 1.99 -12.26 -3.32
N ALA A 88 2.26 -13.03 -4.37
CA ALA A 88 2.48 -12.51 -5.73
C ALA A 88 1.20 -12.38 -6.57
N SER A 89 0.02 -12.35 -5.93
CA SER A 89 -1.27 -12.05 -6.57
C SER A 89 -1.27 -10.61 -7.08
N ARG A 90 -1.75 -10.38 -8.30
CA ARG A 90 -1.64 -9.07 -8.93
C ARG A 90 -2.90 -8.64 -9.67
N ILE A 91 -3.18 -7.35 -9.69
CA ILE A 91 -4.27 -6.78 -10.47
C ILE A 91 -3.95 -6.84 -11.97
N ILE A 92 -4.92 -7.32 -12.73
CA ILE A 92 -4.84 -7.40 -14.20
C ILE A 92 -5.30 -6.07 -14.78
N ARG A 93 -4.37 -5.34 -15.38
CA ARG A 93 -4.67 -4.05 -16.04
C ARG A 93 -5.39 -4.21 -17.39
N ASN A 94 -5.24 -5.36 -18.03
CA ASN A 94 -5.85 -5.64 -19.34
C ASN A 94 -6.65 -6.93 -19.27
N THR A 95 -7.97 -6.81 -19.28
CA THR A 95 -8.92 -7.94 -19.24
C THR A 95 -8.82 -8.87 -20.45
N SER A 96 -8.19 -8.44 -21.57
CA SER A 96 -7.87 -9.33 -22.70
C SER A 96 -6.86 -10.42 -22.34
N LEU A 97 -6.23 -10.35 -21.16
CA LEU A 97 -5.27 -11.32 -20.64
C LEU A 97 -5.92 -12.35 -19.69
N ILE A 98 -7.24 -12.52 -19.72
CA ILE A 98 -7.90 -13.62 -19.02
C ILE A 98 -7.44 -14.93 -19.68
N VAL A 99 -6.67 -15.70 -18.94
CA VAL A 99 -6.11 -16.97 -19.43
C VAL A 99 -7.00 -18.11 -18.94
N PRO A 100 -7.50 -18.99 -19.82
CA PRO A 100 -8.27 -20.15 -19.40
C PRO A 100 -7.50 -21.00 -18.38
N GLY A 101 -8.16 -21.40 -17.29
CA GLY A 101 -7.57 -22.20 -16.20
C GLY A 101 -6.92 -21.40 -15.08
N ARG A 102 -6.76 -20.07 -15.22
CA ARG A 102 -6.33 -19.19 -14.14
C ARG A 102 -7.51 -18.90 -13.20
N VAL A 103 -7.25 -18.89 -11.90
CA VAL A 103 -8.22 -18.43 -10.90
C VAL A 103 -8.03 -16.92 -10.71
N ASP A 104 -9.12 -16.20 -10.90
CA ASP A 104 -9.19 -14.75 -10.78
C ASP A 104 -10.31 -14.37 -9.80
N GLU A 105 -10.12 -13.28 -9.08
CA GLU A 105 -11.11 -12.72 -8.14
C GLU A 105 -11.51 -11.31 -8.57
N ASP A 106 -12.80 -11.00 -8.55
CA ASP A 106 -13.26 -9.62 -8.66
C ASP A 106 -13.06 -8.92 -7.32
N VAL A 107 -12.26 -7.87 -7.32
CA VAL A 107 -11.88 -7.15 -6.11
C VAL A 107 -12.32 -5.69 -6.15
N LYS A 108 -12.68 -5.17 -4.99
CA LYS A 108 -12.96 -3.75 -4.82
C LYS A 108 -11.66 -2.95 -4.92
N VAL A 109 -11.72 -1.80 -5.58
CA VAL A 109 -10.65 -0.80 -5.61
C VAL A 109 -11.14 0.46 -4.92
N LEU A 110 -10.31 1.02 -4.03
CA LEU A 110 -10.55 2.28 -3.34
C LEU A 110 -9.36 3.21 -3.56
N THR A 111 -9.55 4.51 -3.36
CA THR A 111 -8.44 5.44 -3.27
C THR A 111 -7.99 5.60 -1.82
N CYS A 112 -6.71 5.83 -1.61
CA CYS A 112 -6.17 6.16 -0.30
C CYS A 112 -6.83 7.44 0.25
N ASP A 113 -6.99 8.44 -0.61
CA ASP A 113 -7.53 9.75 -0.25
C ASP A 113 -8.99 9.69 0.22
N GLU A 114 -9.83 8.77 -0.34
CA GLU A 114 -11.21 8.58 0.11
C GLU A 114 -11.31 7.87 1.46
N VAL A 115 -10.40 6.91 1.73
CA VAL A 115 -10.49 6.07 2.94
C VAL A 115 -9.93 6.79 4.17
N ILE A 116 -8.84 7.54 4.01
CA ILE A 116 -8.08 8.05 5.16
C ILE A 116 -8.60 9.41 5.64
N GLY A 117 -9.22 10.18 4.75
CA GLY A 117 -9.71 11.52 5.10
C GLY A 117 -8.61 12.56 5.31
N ASP A 118 -9.02 13.83 5.36
CA ASP A 118 -8.09 14.96 5.39
C ASP A 118 -7.58 15.32 6.80
N ASP A 119 -8.21 14.80 7.84
CA ASP A 119 -7.87 15.04 9.25
C ASP A 119 -6.74 14.13 9.77
N ARG A 120 -6.42 13.07 9.04
CA ARG A 120 -5.37 12.10 9.42
C ARG A 120 -4.01 12.50 8.88
N ARG A 121 -2.99 12.42 9.73
CA ARG A 121 -1.60 12.68 9.36
C ARG A 121 -0.88 11.37 9.03
N VAL A 122 -0.62 11.13 7.76
CA VAL A 122 0.12 9.96 7.28
C VAL A 122 1.62 10.25 7.22
N VAL A 123 2.42 9.39 7.81
CA VAL A 123 3.89 9.51 7.88
C VAL A 123 4.64 8.47 7.07
N LEU A 124 3.96 7.39 6.69
CA LEU A 124 4.50 6.32 5.86
C LEU A 124 3.42 5.77 4.93
N ILE A 125 3.75 5.61 3.66
CA ILE A 125 3.00 4.81 2.68
C ILE A 125 3.94 3.69 2.23
N GLN A 126 3.56 2.45 2.51
CA GLN A 126 4.25 1.25 2.05
C GLN A 126 3.34 0.48 1.09
N LEU A 127 3.81 0.28 -0.12
CA LEU A 127 3.10 -0.44 -1.18
C LEU A 127 3.93 -1.63 -1.65
N ASP A 128 3.31 -2.80 -1.58
CA ASP A 128 3.80 -4.07 -2.07
C ASP A 128 2.64 -4.75 -2.80
N VAL A 129 2.34 -4.22 -3.99
CA VAL A 129 1.09 -4.50 -4.73
C VAL A 129 1.36 -5.03 -6.13
N GLU A 130 2.52 -5.67 -6.30
CA GLU A 130 2.88 -6.46 -7.48
C GLU A 130 2.70 -5.73 -8.82
N GLY A 131 3.23 -4.49 -8.89
CA GLY A 131 3.24 -3.64 -10.08
C GLY A 131 2.03 -2.70 -10.20
N TYR A 132 1.23 -2.55 -9.15
CA TYR A 132 0.10 -1.61 -9.10
C TYR A 132 0.42 -0.34 -8.29
N GLU A 133 1.68 -0.15 -7.88
CA GLU A 133 2.15 0.92 -7.01
C GLU A 133 1.84 2.32 -7.55
N GLN A 134 2.03 2.54 -8.86
CA GLN A 134 1.72 3.83 -9.46
C GLN A 134 0.23 4.18 -9.31
N MET A 135 -0.65 3.23 -9.58
CA MET A 135 -2.11 3.44 -9.46
C MET A 135 -2.50 3.73 -8.01
N ALA A 136 -1.88 3.02 -7.05
CA ALA A 136 -2.11 3.27 -5.62
C ALA A 136 -1.61 4.67 -5.20
N LEU A 137 -0.45 5.11 -5.68
CA LEU A 137 0.08 6.46 -5.43
C LEU A 137 -0.78 7.56 -6.08
N GLU A 138 -1.33 7.30 -7.28
CA GLU A 138 -2.25 8.25 -7.94
C GLU A 138 -3.49 8.50 -7.08
N GLY A 139 -4.05 7.48 -6.45
CA GLY A 139 -5.16 7.60 -5.51
C GLY A 139 -4.80 8.10 -4.12
N ALA A 140 -3.52 8.41 -3.86
CA ALA A 140 -3.01 8.93 -2.61
C ALA A 140 -2.46 10.37 -2.75
N MET A 141 -2.62 11.01 -3.90
CA MET A 141 -1.93 12.27 -4.20
C MET A 141 -2.32 13.43 -3.30
N SER A 142 -3.55 13.52 -2.81
CA SER A 142 -3.97 14.52 -1.81
C SER A 142 -3.22 14.31 -0.50
N THR A 143 -3.23 13.08 0.00
CA THR A 143 -2.50 12.68 1.21
C THR A 143 -1.00 12.92 1.06
N ILE A 144 -0.40 12.57 -0.08
CA ILE A 144 1.03 12.80 -0.35
C ILE A 144 1.36 14.29 -0.36
N ARG A 145 0.54 15.12 -1.00
CA ARG A 145 0.76 16.57 -1.03
C ARG A 145 0.65 17.21 0.35
N ARG A 146 -0.32 16.78 1.13
CA ARG A 146 -0.60 17.32 2.46
C ARG A 146 0.41 16.86 3.51
N CYS A 147 0.69 15.55 3.55
CA CYS A 147 1.44 14.94 4.65
C CYS A 147 2.93 14.74 4.35
N ARG A 148 3.34 14.69 3.08
CA ARG A 148 4.73 14.39 2.68
C ARG A 148 5.29 13.13 3.34
N PRO A 149 4.58 11.99 3.34
CA PRO A 149 5.01 10.78 4.01
C PRO A 149 6.31 10.24 3.41
N LEU A 150 7.01 9.40 4.18
CA LEU A 150 7.98 8.46 3.61
C LEU A 150 7.21 7.51 2.69
N ILE A 151 7.73 7.23 1.50
CA ILE A 151 7.12 6.27 0.57
C ILE A 151 8.08 5.10 0.36
N LEU A 152 7.56 3.89 0.55
CA LEU A 152 8.25 2.62 0.24
C LEU A 152 7.46 1.91 -0.84
N VAL A 153 8.12 1.54 -1.94
CA VAL A 153 7.50 0.80 -3.06
C VAL A 153 8.43 -0.31 -3.53
N GLU A 154 7.87 -1.46 -3.85
CA GLU A 154 8.65 -2.54 -4.46
C GLU A 154 9.01 -2.18 -5.91
N THR A 155 8.03 -1.80 -6.70
CA THR A 155 8.21 -1.37 -8.08
C THR A 155 8.09 0.15 -8.17
N LEU A 156 9.08 0.81 -8.79
CA LEU A 156 8.99 2.25 -9.04
C LEU A 156 7.91 2.54 -10.08
N PRO A 157 7.12 3.62 -9.89
CA PRO A 157 6.33 4.19 -10.96
C PRO A 157 7.15 4.55 -12.19
N ASP A 158 6.47 4.78 -13.32
CA ASP A 158 7.07 5.29 -14.54
C ASP A 158 7.91 6.56 -14.28
N GLU A 159 9.09 6.67 -14.91
CA GLU A 159 10.01 7.79 -14.68
C GLU A 159 9.39 9.14 -15.00
N LYS A 160 8.59 9.21 -16.07
CA LYS A 160 7.89 10.45 -16.42
C LYS A 160 6.83 10.78 -15.37
N TRP A 161 6.09 9.78 -14.88
CA TRP A 161 5.11 9.98 -13.83
C TRP A 161 5.77 10.50 -12.53
N LEU A 162 6.92 9.92 -12.14
CA LEU A 162 7.71 10.38 -10.99
C LEU A 162 8.16 11.84 -11.17
N ALA A 163 8.67 12.18 -12.36
CA ALA A 163 9.13 13.52 -12.68
C ALA A 163 7.99 14.56 -12.64
N ASP A 164 6.81 14.20 -13.09
CA ASP A 164 5.66 15.09 -13.16
C ASP A 164 4.92 15.24 -11.82
N ASN A 165 4.92 14.20 -10.96
CA ASN A 165 4.07 14.16 -9.77
C ASN A 165 4.81 14.21 -8.43
N LEU A 166 5.91 13.48 -8.26
CA LEU A 166 6.62 13.40 -6.98
C LEU A 166 7.85 14.31 -6.91
N THR A 167 8.60 14.44 -8.00
CA THR A 167 9.78 15.29 -8.05
C THR A 167 9.49 16.77 -7.75
N PRO A 168 8.40 17.39 -8.27
CA PRO A 168 8.05 18.76 -7.93
C PRO A 168 7.66 18.96 -6.47
N LEU A 169 7.25 17.88 -5.82
CA LEU A 169 6.96 17.85 -4.38
C LEU A 169 8.23 17.70 -3.51
N GLY A 170 9.40 17.61 -4.11
CA GLY A 170 10.67 17.44 -3.41
C GLY A 170 11.08 15.99 -3.14
N TYR A 171 10.34 15.00 -3.66
CA TYR A 171 10.70 13.60 -3.47
C TYR A 171 11.94 13.20 -4.27
N ARG A 172 12.78 12.39 -3.64
CA ARG A 172 13.95 11.75 -4.25
C ARG A 172 14.03 10.29 -3.79
N ILE A 173 14.57 9.43 -4.64
CA ILE A 173 14.94 8.07 -4.24
C ILE A 173 16.21 8.19 -3.40
N THR A 174 16.10 7.85 -2.10
CA THR A 174 17.19 8.03 -1.13
C THR A 174 17.85 6.74 -0.69
N GLY A 175 17.34 5.60 -1.15
CA GLY A 175 17.90 4.31 -0.80
C GLY A 175 16.98 3.15 -1.08
N ARG A 176 17.31 2.01 -0.46
CA ARG A 176 16.58 0.75 -0.57
C ARG A 176 16.54 0.04 0.79
N VAL A 177 15.42 -0.60 1.10
CA VAL A 177 15.24 -1.47 2.26
C VAL A 177 14.64 -2.78 1.77
N HIS A 178 15.41 -3.87 1.84
CA HIS A 178 15.08 -5.16 1.19
C HIS A 178 14.75 -4.97 -0.30
N ALA A 179 13.58 -5.41 -0.75
CA ALA A 179 13.12 -5.22 -2.13
C ALA A 179 12.66 -3.78 -2.40
N ASN A 180 12.22 -3.04 -1.37
CA ASN A 180 11.55 -1.75 -1.52
C ASN A 180 12.51 -0.59 -1.74
N LYS A 181 12.19 0.30 -2.68
CA LYS A 181 12.83 1.61 -2.89
C LYS A 181 12.24 2.61 -1.89
N VAL A 182 13.10 3.50 -1.40
CA VAL A 182 12.76 4.53 -0.41
C VAL A 182 12.71 5.88 -1.09
N LEU A 183 11.54 6.51 -1.11
CA LEU A 183 11.38 7.88 -1.59
C LEU A 183 11.11 8.81 -0.39
N ARG A 184 11.91 9.87 -0.29
CA ARG A 184 11.77 10.92 0.76
C ARG A 184 11.54 12.27 0.13
N CYS A 185 10.70 13.06 0.78
CA CYS A 185 10.59 14.47 0.49
C CYS A 185 11.76 15.20 1.17
N GLU A 186 12.64 15.82 0.37
CA GLU A 186 13.74 16.66 0.87
C GLU A 186 13.19 18.09 1.06
N GLY A 187 13.39 18.66 2.25
CA GLY A 187 12.98 20.04 2.56
C GLY A 187 11.86 20.19 3.57
N VAL A 188 11.24 19.11 4.02
CA VAL A 188 10.39 19.15 5.22
C VAL A 188 11.28 18.82 6.42
N ALA A 189 11.74 19.85 7.13
CA ALA A 189 12.28 19.66 8.47
C ALA A 189 11.20 18.98 9.30
N ALA A 190 11.55 17.86 9.95
CA ALA A 190 10.69 17.28 10.95
C ALA A 190 10.40 18.39 11.97
N SER A 191 9.15 18.81 12.06
CA SER A 191 8.71 19.68 13.17
C SER A 191 9.05 18.95 14.46
N THR A 192 9.93 19.57 15.21
CA THR A 192 10.33 19.18 16.58
C THR A 192 9.13 19.22 17.51
#